data_3941580f8ed052b550031298cdf064b2
#
_entry.id   3941580f8ed052b550031298cdf064b2
#
_cell.length_a   1.000
_cell.length_b   1.000
_cell.length_c   1.000
_cell.angle_alpha   90.00
_cell.angle_beta   90.00
_cell.angle_gamma   90.00
#
_symmetry.space_group_name_H-M   'P 1'
#
loop_
_entity.id
_entity.type
_entity.pdbx_description
1 polymer ?
#
loop_
_entity_poly.entity_id
_entity_poly.type
_entity_poly.pdbx_seq_one_letter_code
_entity_poly.pdbx_strand_id
1 'polypeptide(L)'
;MELRKHRFYYCFWLVVIIANSALGIYYMTRYQEQAVQTAIRPPSQAPTNISVVEDTATNLTAIGESTEWTPKIYDEPDSVTMDAIERNVMPDPYSKGRVLLTAVVNSGMLDYTLNWIMSLERTNHNKFLVFAIDEALEEALISRGYKDHVVRIPPSWFHVALASDFVKWKSNAYRPITHAKSLVVERLLYLDITVWFSDVDIVLTSPYVRDVMLQKMASRPNTDMAFTQEVDHRSINSGFYIMRPTNVSKQLMHAVIERQDRTRSETQQKIMNRIIHSLFPAHYQERPILLLDMFLFPNGKLYFDRKLPTKLGFEPLMIHANYRIGDEKKRTLRKAGLWYLDFAEA
;
A
#
# COMPACT_ATOMS: atom_id res chain seq x y z
N MET A 1 48.83 32.93 13.74
CA MET A 1 48.92 31.56 13.13
C MET A 1 47.54 30.99 12.83
N GLU A 2 46.47 31.36 13.52
CA GLU A 2 45.12 30.89 13.29
C GLU A 2 44.45 31.43 12.01
N LEU A 3 44.64 32.68 11.64
CA LEU A 3 44.05 33.27 10.43
C LEU A 3 44.45 32.58 9.10
N ARG A 4 45.67 31.94 9.07
CA ARG A 4 46.10 31.16 7.89
C ARG A 4 45.37 29.80 7.77
N LYS A 5 45.01 29.17 8.90
CA LYS A 5 44.27 27.90 8.90
C LYS A 5 42.84 28.10 8.37
N HIS A 6 42.15 29.15 8.77
CA HIS A 6 40.78 29.43 8.30
C HIS A 6 40.73 29.71 6.79
N ARG A 7 41.66 30.45 6.22
CA ARG A 7 41.74 30.67 4.77
C ARG A 7 41.93 29.38 3.98
N PHE A 8 42.79 28.46 4.49
CA PHE A 8 43.02 27.17 3.84
C PHE A 8 41.76 26.30 3.83
N TYR A 9 40.99 26.29 4.91
CA TYR A 9 39.70 25.58 5.00
C TYR A 9 38.66 26.15 4.02
N TYR A 10 38.54 27.46 3.92
CA TYR A 10 37.60 28.08 2.98
C TYR A 10 37.96 27.79 1.52
N CYS A 11 39.21 27.86 1.15
CA CYS A 11 39.67 27.51 -0.20
C CYS A 11 39.45 26.05 -0.52
N PHE A 12 39.67 25.14 0.44
CA PHE A 12 39.46 23.71 0.26
C PHE A 12 37.96 23.40 0.01
N TRP A 13 37.08 23.95 0.83
CA TRP A 13 35.64 23.75 0.66
C TRP A 13 35.09 24.38 -0.63
N LEU A 14 35.61 25.51 -1.03
CA LEU A 14 35.27 26.17 -2.29
C LEU A 14 35.62 25.27 -3.50
N VAL A 15 36.80 24.68 -3.48
CA VAL A 15 37.23 23.73 -4.53
C VAL A 15 36.37 22.48 -4.56
N VAL A 16 35.99 21.94 -3.40
CA VAL A 16 35.09 20.76 -3.30
C VAL A 16 33.69 21.08 -3.85
N ILE A 17 33.15 22.25 -3.55
CA ILE A 17 31.84 22.69 -4.08
C ILE A 17 31.91 22.87 -5.60
N ILE A 18 32.93 23.50 -6.12
CA ILE A 18 33.11 23.71 -7.57
C ILE A 18 33.27 22.35 -8.29
N ALA A 19 34.07 21.44 -7.73
CA ALA A 19 34.26 20.10 -8.30
C ALA A 19 32.97 19.28 -8.34
N ASN A 20 32.18 19.31 -7.26
CA ASN A 20 30.89 18.63 -7.23
C ASN A 20 29.87 19.26 -8.19
N SER A 21 29.88 20.59 -8.34
CA SER A 21 29.02 21.28 -9.30
C SER A 21 29.39 20.96 -10.74
N ALA A 22 30.70 20.94 -11.06
CA ALA A 22 31.19 20.55 -12.38
C ALA A 22 30.88 19.09 -12.72
N LEU A 23 30.99 18.18 -11.73
CA LEU A 23 30.62 16.77 -11.87
C LEU A 23 29.13 16.61 -12.12
N GLY A 24 28.30 17.35 -11.38
CA GLY A 24 26.83 17.37 -11.58
C GLY A 24 26.44 17.86 -12.98
N ILE A 25 27.04 18.92 -13.47
CA ILE A 25 26.81 19.45 -14.83
C ILE A 25 27.27 18.43 -15.89
N TYR A 26 28.43 17.77 -15.69
CA TYR A 26 28.94 16.74 -16.59
C TYR A 26 27.97 15.56 -16.70
N TYR A 27 27.44 15.06 -15.58
CA TYR A 27 26.47 13.97 -15.60
C TYR A 27 25.13 14.38 -16.24
N MET A 28 24.66 15.60 -16.02
CA MET A 28 23.44 16.11 -16.65
C MET A 28 23.57 16.24 -18.15
N THR A 29 24.74 16.75 -18.65
CA THR A 29 25.01 16.84 -20.11
C THR A 29 25.10 15.46 -20.75
N ARG A 30 25.76 14.51 -20.12
CA ARG A 30 25.84 13.13 -20.59
C ARG A 30 24.48 12.44 -20.64
N TYR A 31 23.64 12.70 -19.64
CA TYR A 31 22.28 12.16 -19.59
C TYR A 31 21.42 12.72 -20.74
N GLN A 32 21.55 14.01 -21.03
CA GLN A 32 20.86 14.66 -22.15
C GLN A 32 21.37 14.14 -23.51
N GLU A 33 22.67 13.96 -23.68
CA GLU A 33 23.25 13.37 -24.90
C GLU A 33 22.75 11.94 -25.14
N GLN A 34 22.67 11.11 -24.10
CA GLN A 34 22.12 9.75 -24.21
C GLN A 34 20.63 9.74 -24.55
N ALA A 35 19.85 10.64 -23.94
CA ALA A 35 18.44 10.78 -24.25
C ALA A 35 18.18 11.22 -25.70
N VAL A 36 18.96 12.13 -26.21
CA VAL A 36 18.90 12.59 -27.62
C VAL A 36 19.33 11.47 -28.60
N GLN A 37 20.38 10.72 -28.28
CA GLN A 37 20.81 9.58 -29.11
C GLN A 37 19.79 8.45 -29.13
N THR A 38 19.06 8.22 -28.03
CA THR A 38 18.01 7.19 -27.98
C THR A 38 16.77 7.62 -28.78
N ALA A 39 16.47 8.92 -28.85
CA ALA A 39 15.34 9.47 -29.60
C ALA A 39 15.58 9.51 -31.14
N ILE A 40 16.82 9.46 -31.61
CA ILE A 40 17.19 9.58 -33.06
C ILE A 40 17.38 8.20 -33.71
N ARG A 41 17.34 7.08 -33.00
CA ARG A 41 17.53 5.75 -33.60
C ARG A 41 16.24 5.30 -34.29
N PRO A 42 16.27 5.07 -35.64
CA PRO A 42 15.17 4.42 -36.32
C PRO A 42 15.06 2.96 -35.83
N PRO A 43 13.88 2.34 -35.85
CA PRO A 43 13.70 0.96 -35.41
C PRO A 43 14.58 0.02 -36.22
N SER A 44 15.57 -0.57 -35.54
CA SER A 44 16.48 -1.57 -36.10
C SER A 44 15.69 -2.85 -36.39
N GLN A 45 15.76 -3.32 -37.62
CA GLN A 45 15.33 -4.66 -38.01
C GLN A 45 16.06 -5.71 -37.18
N ALA A 46 15.32 -6.65 -36.61
CA ALA A 46 15.84 -7.72 -35.80
C ALA A 46 16.82 -8.62 -36.54
N PRO A 47 17.97 -9.00 -36.00
CA PRO A 47 18.81 -10.05 -36.59
C PRO A 47 18.21 -11.42 -36.28
N THR A 48 17.92 -12.16 -37.32
CA THR A 48 17.70 -13.61 -37.30
C THR A 48 19.00 -14.33 -36.97
N ASN A 49 18.94 -15.27 -36.04
CA ASN A 49 19.91 -16.27 -35.59
C ASN A 49 20.60 -16.00 -34.27
N ILE A 50 20.01 -16.55 -33.19
CA ILE A 50 20.72 -16.98 -32.00
C ILE A 50 20.27 -18.43 -31.71
N SER A 51 21.24 -19.34 -31.71
CA SER A 51 21.12 -20.73 -31.35
C SER A 51 20.62 -20.89 -29.88
N VAL A 52 19.61 -21.72 -29.73
CA VAL A 52 18.96 -22.10 -28.47
C VAL A 52 19.94 -22.91 -27.61
N VAL A 53 20.21 -22.44 -26.43
CA VAL A 53 20.64 -23.26 -25.31
C VAL A 53 19.36 -23.57 -24.48
N GLU A 54 18.97 -24.82 -24.52
CA GLU A 54 17.86 -25.34 -23.72
C GLU A 54 18.25 -25.30 -22.25
N ASP A 55 17.62 -24.43 -21.49
CA ASP A 55 17.52 -24.57 -20.05
C ASP A 55 16.04 -24.77 -19.67
N THR A 56 15.81 -25.82 -18.94
CA THR A 56 14.50 -26.37 -18.56
C THR A 56 13.59 -25.36 -17.89
N ALA A 57 12.84 -24.59 -18.68
CA ALA A 57 11.72 -23.80 -18.24
C ALA A 57 10.45 -24.65 -18.35
N THR A 58 10.01 -25.17 -17.20
CA THR A 58 8.72 -25.81 -17.05
C THR A 58 7.61 -24.90 -17.55
N ASN A 59 7.00 -25.30 -18.63
CA ASN A 59 5.70 -24.97 -19.20
C ASN A 59 4.93 -23.78 -18.57
N LEU A 60 5.12 -22.61 -19.16
CA LEU A 60 4.12 -21.54 -19.23
C LEU A 60 3.71 -21.40 -20.70
N THR A 61 3.26 -22.50 -21.29
CA THR A 61 2.67 -22.48 -22.63
C THR A 61 1.16 -22.37 -22.52
N ALA A 62 0.62 -21.49 -23.35
CA ALA A 62 -0.77 -21.32 -23.71
C ALA A 62 -1.65 -20.62 -22.65
N ILE A 63 -1.49 -19.30 -22.51
CA ILE A 63 -2.69 -18.48 -22.48
C ILE A 63 -3.04 -18.24 -23.95
N GLY A 64 -3.79 -19.19 -24.50
CA GLY A 64 -4.48 -19.03 -25.76
C GLY A 64 -5.52 -17.94 -25.61
N GLU A 65 -5.77 -17.22 -26.72
CA GLU A 65 -6.84 -16.27 -26.97
C GLU A 65 -7.20 -15.40 -25.77
N SER A 66 -6.89 -14.11 -25.84
CA SER A 66 -7.29 -13.12 -24.84
C SER A 66 -8.82 -13.09 -24.76
N THR A 67 -9.39 -13.99 -23.97
CA THR A 67 -10.76 -13.80 -23.50
C THR A 67 -10.73 -12.53 -22.70
N GLU A 68 -11.38 -11.50 -23.20
CA GLU A 68 -11.56 -10.23 -22.52
C GLU A 68 -12.06 -10.53 -21.10
N TRP A 69 -11.28 -10.08 -20.07
CA TRP A 69 -11.64 -10.33 -18.68
C TRP A 69 -12.99 -9.67 -18.37
N THR A 70 -13.92 -10.44 -17.86
CA THR A 70 -15.25 -9.95 -17.46
C THR A 70 -15.38 -9.92 -15.95
N PRO A 71 -15.88 -8.82 -15.38
CA PRO A 71 -16.16 -8.73 -13.94
C PRO A 71 -17.11 -9.83 -13.49
N LYS A 72 -16.86 -10.36 -12.29
CA LYS A 72 -17.80 -11.27 -11.62
C LYS A 72 -19.09 -10.53 -11.27
N ILE A 73 -20.16 -11.30 -11.04
CA ILE A 73 -21.39 -10.82 -10.43
C ILE A 73 -21.43 -11.35 -9.01
N TYR A 74 -21.68 -10.48 -8.06
CA TYR A 74 -21.80 -10.84 -6.66
C TYR A 74 -23.17 -10.42 -6.14
N ASP A 75 -23.73 -11.23 -5.25
CA ASP A 75 -24.91 -10.84 -4.50
C ASP A 75 -24.58 -9.67 -3.55
N GLU A 76 -25.58 -8.83 -3.31
CA GLU A 76 -25.46 -7.77 -2.31
C GLU A 76 -25.19 -8.38 -0.93
N PRO A 77 -24.39 -7.70 -0.09
CA PRO A 77 -24.22 -8.09 1.30
C PRO A 77 -25.54 -8.02 2.08
N ASP A 78 -25.58 -8.68 3.24
CA ASP A 78 -26.69 -8.51 4.17
C ASP A 78 -26.87 -7.05 4.63
N SER A 79 -28.06 -6.73 5.14
CA SER A 79 -28.43 -5.36 5.53
C SER A 79 -27.51 -4.81 6.63
N VAL A 80 -27.03 -5.64 7.56
CA VAL A 80 -26.14 -5.19 8.65
C VAL A 80 -24.81 -4.72 8.09
N THR A 81 -24.26 -5.47 7.15
CA THR A 81 -23.02 -5.11 6.46
C THR A 81 -23.19 -3.86 5.60
N MET A 82 -24.30 -3.77 4.84
CA MET A 82 -24.58 -2.60 4.01
C MET A 82 -24.78 -1.35 4.87
N ASP A 83 -25.52 -1.42 5.95
CA ASP A 83 -25.74 -0.30 6.86
C ASP A 83 -24.43 0.18 7.51
N ALA A 84 -23.54 -0.74 7.87
CA ALA A 84 -22.23 -0.40 8.40
C ALA A 84 -21.36 0.31 7.34
N ILE A 85 -21.40 -0.15 6.10
CA ILE A 85 -20.69 0.48 4.98
C ILE A 85 -21.25 1.89 4.74
N GLU A 86 -22.56 2.04 4.58
CA GLU A 86 -23.21 3.30 4.26
C GLU A 86 -23.00 4.37 5.36
N ARG A 87 -22.95 3.98 6.63
CA ARG A 87 -22.60 4.90 7.73
C ARG A 87 -21.18 5.45 7.64
N ASN A 88 -20.25 4.70 7.05
CA ASN A 88 -18.81 5.00 7.10
C ASN A 88 -18.23 5.46 5.76
N VAL A 89 -18.96 5.37 4.65
CA VAL A 89 -18.50 5.94 3.38
C VAL A 89 -18.44 7.47 3.44
N MET A 90 -17.51 8.03 2.69
CA MET A 90 -17.29 9.46 2.52
C MET A 90 -17.40 9.82 1.04
N PRO A 91 -17.82 11.04 0.67
CA PRO A 91 -17.75 11.48 -0.71
C PRO A 91 -16.29 11.64 -1.16
N ASP A 92 -16.02 11.33 -2.42
CA ASP A 92 -14.77 11.71 -3.09
C ASP A 92 -14.93 13.15 -3.60
N PRO A 93 -14.13 14.13 -3.11
CA PRO A 93 -14.27 15.53 -3.51
C PRO A 93 -13.89 15.79 -4.98
N TYR A 94 -13.25 14.84 -5.64
CA TYR A 94 -12.76 14.96 -7.02
C TYR A 94 -13.56 14.13 -8.03
N SER A 95 -14.55 13.35 -7.56
CA SER A 95 -15.40 12.51 -8.41
C SER A 95 -16.79 12.36 -7.79
N LYS A 96 -17.72 11.70 -8.50
CA LYS A 96 -19.02 11.29 -7.91
C LYS A 96 -18.92 10.01 -7.06
N GLY A 97 -17.71 9.52 -6.85
CA GLY A 97 -17.46 8.27 -6.13
C GLY A 97 -17.61 8.39 -4.62
N ARG A 98 -17.61 7.24 -3.96
CA ARG A 98 -17.63 7.09 -2.52
C ARG A 98 -16.32 6.44 -2.07
N VAL A 99 -15.79 6.83 -0.93
CA VAL A 99 -14.53 6.33 -0.36
C VAL A 99 -14.80 5.72 1.00
N LEU A 100 -14.27 4.54 1.24
CA LEU A 100 -14.32 3.88 2.55
C LEU A 100 -12.90 3.65 3.07
N LEU A 101 -12.56 4.24 4.22
CA LEU A 101 -11.37 3.87 4.99
C LEU A 101 -11.67 2.57 5.73
N THR A 102 -10.87 1.55 5.50
CA THR A 102 -11.11 0.24 6.08
C THR A 102 -9.84 -0.50 6.49
N ALA A 103 -9.98 -1.35 7.50
CA ALA A 103 -9.01 -2.34 7.92
C ALA A 103 -9.68 -3.72 8.04
N VAL A 104 -8.91 -4.79 7.85
CA VAL A 104 -9.35 -6.18 8.00
C VAL A 104 -8.47 -6.85 9.03
N VAL A 105 -9.03 -7.22 10.17
CA VAL A 105 -8.27 -7.51 11.39
C VAL A 105 -8.88 -8.67 12.19
N ASN A 106 -8.07 -9.32 13.01
CA ASN A 106 -8.52 -10.29 14.01
C ASN A 106 -8.22 -9.81 15.44
N SER A 107 -8.75 -10.50 16.43
CA SER A 107 -8.58 -10.18 17.86
C SER A 107 -7.12 -10.14 18.34
N GLY A 108 -6.21 -10.89 17.69
CA GLY A 108 -4.79 -10.83 18.00
C GLY A 108 -4.13 -9.48 17.74
N MET A 109 -4.81 -8.59 17.00
CA MET A 109 -4.32 -7.24 16.70
C MET A 109 -5.14 -6.15 17.43
N LEU A 110 -5.90 -6.48 18.47
CA LEU A 110 -6.80 -5.54 19.14
C LEU A 110 -6.09 -4.26 19.60
N ASP A 111 -4.95 -4.36 20.30
CA ASP A 111 -4.21 -3.18 20.77
C ASP A 111 -3.77 -2.28 19.61
N TYR A 112 -3.29 -2.88 18.52
CA TYR A 112 -2.92 -2.12 17.32
C TYR A 112 -4.13 -1.47 16.66
N THR A 113 -5.26 -2.17 16.61
CA THR A 113 -6.53 -1.65 16.09
C THR A 113 -6.99 -0.44 16.90
N LEU A 114 -6.96 -0.50 18.22
CA LEU A 114 -7.31 0.61 19.08
C LEU A 114 -6.34 1.79 18.92
N ASN A 115 -5.03 1.53 18.85
CA ASN A 115 -4.04 2.59 18.58
C ASN A 115 -4.25 3.24 17.22
N TRP A 116 -4.59 2.46 16.19
CA TRP A 116 -4.94 2.95 14.87
C TRP A 116 -6.18 3.83 14.92
N ILE A 117 -7.27 3.38 15.57
CA ILE A 117 -8.50 4.17 15.77
C ILE A 117 -8.19 5.50 16.48
N MET A 118 -7.42 5.48 17.55
CA MET A 118 -7.02 6.72 18.23
C MET A 118 -6.23 7.66 17.32
N SER A 119 -5.41 7.13 16.41
CA SER A 119 -4.73 7.97 15.42
C SER A 119 -5.69 8.61 14.42
N LEU A 120 -6.75 7.89 14.06
CA LEU A 120 -7.82 8.40 13.20
C LEU A 120 -8.60 9.54 13.89
N GLU A 121 -9.02 9.32 15.13
CA GLU A 121 -9.73 10.33 15.93
C GLU A 121 -8.90 11.61 16.12
N ARG A 122 -7.62 11.47 16.46
CA ARG A 122 -6.68 12.60 16.61
C ARG A 122 -6.46 13.39 15.32
N THR A 123 -6.69 12.78 14.18
CA THR A 123 -6.55 13.40 12.85
C THR A 123 -7.89 13.66 12.16
N ASN A 124 -9.01 13.63 12.93
CA ASN A 124 -10.38 13.90 12.46
C ASN A 124 -10.87 12.96 11.33
N HIS A 125 -10.36 11.73 11.29
CA HIS A 125 -10.84 10.70 10.38
C HIS A 125 -11.92 9.85 11.07
N ASN A 126 -13.10 10.43 11.30
CA ASN A 126 -14.19 9.82 12.08
C ASN A 126 -15.07 8.87 11.27
N LYS A 127 -14.77 8.62 10.01
CA LYS A 127 -15.47 7.70 9.11
C LYS A 127 -14.51 6.59 8.70
N PHE A 128 -14.67 5.42 9.27
CA PHE A 128 -13.89 4.22 8.98
C PHE A 128 -14.71 2.97 9.31
N LEU A 129 -14.35 1.83 8.75
CA LEU A 129 -15.00 0.55 9.05
C LEU A 129 -13.94 -0.55 9.22
N VAL A 130 -13.97 -1.23 10.36
CA VAL A 130 -13.17 -2.41 10.65
C VAL A 130 -13.98 -3.66 10.26
N PHE A 131 -13.47 -4.44 9.33
CA PHE A 131 -13.99 -5.78 9.05
C PHE A 131 -13.32 -6.78 9.99
N ALA A 132 -14.10 -7.26 10.98
CA ALA A 132 -13.63 -8.21 11.97
C ALA A 132 -13.61 -9.63 11.39
N ILE A 133 -12.45 -10.28 11.47
CA ILE A 133 -12.29 -11.67 11.03
C ILE A 133 -12.92 -12.63 12.05
N ASP A 134 -12.86 -12.29 13.34
CA ASP A 134 -13.38 -13.11 14.45
C ASP A 134 -14.33 -12.32 15.35
N GLU A 135 -15.21 -13.06 16.04
CA GLU A 135 -16.21 -12.51 16.95
C GLU A 135 -15.59 -11.76 18.13
N ALA A 136 -14.48 -12.28 18.64
CA ALA A 136 -13.79 -11.68 19.78
C ALA A 136 -13.31 -10.24 19.50
N LEU A 137 -12.90 -9.94 18.28
CA LEU A 137 -12.58 -8.56 17.88
C LEU A 137 -13.82 -7.68 17.80
N GLU A 138 -14.89 -8.19 17.17
CA GLU A 138 -16.14 -7.45 17.03
C GLU A 138 -16.71 -7.08 18.40
N GLU A 139 -16.86 -8.04 19.32
CA GLU A 139 -17.32 -7.82 20.68
C GLU A 139 -16.42 -6.84 21.45
N ALA A 140 -15.09 -6.99 21.30
CA ALA A 140 -14.14 -6.11 21.95
C ALA A 140 -14.23 -4.66 21.46
N LEU A 141 -14.52 -4.41 20.20
CA LEU A 141 -14.73 -3.07 19.65
C LEU A 141 -16.11 -2.51 20.02
N ILE A 142 -17.15 -3.32 19.95
CA ILE A 142 -18.52 -2.93 20.39
C ILE A 142 -18.51 -2.50 21.85
N SER A 143 -17.90 -3.29 22.74
CA SER A 143 -17.83 -2.98 24.19
C SER A 143 -17.07 -1.67 24.50
N ARG A 144 -16.26 -1.18 23.56
CA ARG A 144 -15.52 0.08 23.65
C ARG A 144 -16.19 1.25 22.92
N GLY A 145 -17.43 1.07 22.47
CA GLY A 145 -18.21 2.13 21.83
C GLY A 145 -18.06 2.22 20.30
N TYR A 146 -17.32 1.32 19.67
CA TYR A 146 -17.09 1.34 18.21
C TYR A 146 -18.09 0.49 17.40
N LYS A 147 -19.32 0.30 17.93
CA LYS A 147 -20.36 -0.49 17.28
C LYS A 147 -20.65 -0.06 15.85
N ASP A 148 -20.65 1.25 15.57
CA ASP A 148 -20.94 1.78 14.25
C ASP A 148 -19.75 1.72 13.28
N HIS A 149 -18.59 1.29 13.77
CA HIS A 149 -17.32 1.23 13.04
C HIS A 149 -16.74 -0.19 12.91
N VAL A 150 -17.52 -1.21 13.26
CA VAL A 150 -17.11 -2.61 13.13
C VAL A 150 -18.23 -3.45 12.57
N VAL A 151 -17.86 -4.41 11.72
CA VAL A 151 -18.77 -5.45 11.22
C VAL A 151 -17.99 -6.75 11.01
N ARG A 152 -18.64 -7.89 11.26
CA ARG A 152 -18.10 -9.20 10.87
C ARG A 152 -18.03 -9.30 9.36
N ILE A 153 -16.96 -9.93 8.86
CA ILE A 153 -16.91 -10.25 7.43
C ILE A 153 -18.04 -11.25 7.12
N PRO A 154 -18.94 -10.96 6.18
CA PRO A 154 -20.00 -11.88 5.80
C PRO A 154 -19.43 -13.24 5.39
N PRO A 155 -19.97 -14.37 5.90
CA PRO A 155 -19.49 -15.69 5.51
C PRO A 155 -19.55 -15.95 4.00
N SER A 156 -20.51 -15.33 3.30
CA SER A 156 -20.67 -15.40 1.84
C SER A 156 -19.55 -14.73 1.05
N TRP A 157 -18.70 -13.92 1.70
CA TRP A 157 -17.53 -13.30 1.06
C TRP A 157 -16.35 -14.25 0.98
N PHE A 158 -16.36 -15.32 1.77
CA PHE A 158 -15.35 -16.37 1.70
C PHE A 158 -15.74 -17.42 0.67
N HIS A 159 -14.78 -17.87 -0.10
CA HIS A 159 -14.99 -19.06 -0.92
C HIS A 159 -14.56 -20.33 -0.16
N VAL A 160 -14.99 -21.49 -0.64
CA VAL A 160 -14.95 -22.78 0.08
C VAL A 160 -13.55 -23.12 0.65
N ALA A 161 -12.47 -22.79 -0.08
CA ALA A 161 -11.09 -23.09 0.35
C ALA A 161 -10.69 -22.35 1.62
N LEU A 162 -11.22 -21.15 1.84
CA LEU A 162 -10.89 -20.34 3.02
C LEU A 162 -11.76 -20.68 4.23
N ALA A 163 -13.02 -21.03 4.02
CA ALA A 163 -13.93 -21.40 5.11
C ALA A 163 -13.41 -22.60 5.91
N SER A 164 -12.76 -23.58 5.26
CA SER A 164 -12.15 -24.72 5.95
C SER A 164 -10.93 -24.36 6.78
N ASP A 165 -10.16 -23.36 6.38
CA ASP A 165 -8.97 -22.90 7.10
C ASP A 165 -9.35 -21.99 8.28
N PHE A 166 -10.42 -21.24 8.20
CA PHE A 166 -10.92 -20.41 9.32
C PHE A 166 -11.43 -21.22 10.50
N VAL A 167 -12.07 -22.37 10.27
CA VAL A 167 -12.56 -23.26 11.34
C VAL A 167 -11.42 -23.89 12.14
N LYS A 168 -10.24 -24.09 11.55
CA LYS A 168 -9.03 -24.58 12.20
C LYS A 168 -8.17 -23.49 12.86
N TRP A 169 -8.60 -22.25 12.79
CA TRP A 169 -7.74 -21.09 13.02
C TRP A 169 -7.76 -20.61 14.48
N LYS A 170 -7.24 -21.40 15.37
CA LYS A 170 -6.78 -20.98 16.71
C LYS A 170 -5.24 -20.83 16.81
N SER A 171 -4.53 -20.87 15.71
CA SER A 171 -3.07 -20.77 15.67
C SER A 171 -2.61 -19.68 14.70
N ASN A 172 -1.71 -18.84 15.11
CA ASN A 172 -0.89 -17.77 14.49
C ASN A 172 -0.66 -17.76 12.97
N ALA A 173 -1.65 -18.08 12.13
CA ALA A 173 -1.47 -18.11 10.70
C ALA A 173 -1.80 -16.76 10.05
N TYR A 174 -0.78 -15.99 9.75
CA TYR A 174 -0.80 -14.72 9.01
C TYR A 174 -1.54 -14.78 7.66
N ARG A 175 -1.62 -15.93 7.02
CA ARG A 175 -2.18 -16.14 5.69
C ARG A 175 -3.70 -15.95 5.59
N PRO A 176 -4.52 -16.54 6.46
CA PRO A 176 -5.97 -16.32 6.41
C PRO A 176 -6.32 -14.84 6.53
N ILE A 177 -5.57 -14.07 7.34
CA ILE A 177 -5.78 -12.64 7.49
C ILE A 177 -5.54 -11.91 6.18
N THR A 178 -4.41 -12.15 5.51
CA THR A 178 -4.08 -11.45 4.27
C THR A 178 -4.97 -11.88 3.10
N HIS A 179 -5.53 -13.09 3.14
CA HIS A 179 -6.51 -13.54 2.16
C HIS A 179 -7.86 -12.84 2.41
N ALA A 180 -8.32 -12.78 3.66
CA ALA A 180 -9.51 -12.02 4.03
C ALA A 180 -9.43 -10.56 3.59
N LYS A 181 -8.26 -9.92 3.72
CA LYS A 181 -8.02 -8.56 3.21
C LYS A 181 -8.34 -8.45 1.71
N SER A 182 -7.81 -9.38 0.90
CA SER A 182 -8.03 -9.36 -0.55
C SER A 182 -9.52 -9.54 -0.90
N LEU A 183 -10.20 -10.45 -0.23
CA LEU A 183 -11.62 -10.73 -0.45
C LEU A 183 -12.49 -9.51 -0.09
N VAL A 184 -12.26 -8.91 1.07
CA VAL A 184 -13.01 -7.71 1.49
C VAL A 184 -12.80 -6.57 0.51
N VAL A 185 -11.55 -6.31 0.11
CA VAL A 185 -11.25 -5.26 -0.87
C VAL A 185 -11.94 -5.53 -2.21
N GLU A 186 -11.88 -6.75 -2.72
CA GLU A 186 -12.59 -7.12 -3.96
C GLU A 186 -14.08 -6.81 -3.83
N ARG A 187 -14.74 -7.26 -2.75
CA ARG A 187 -16.19 -7.05 -2.55
C ARG A 187 -16.56 -5.58 -2.50
N LEU A 188 -15.78 -4.76 -1.81
CA LEU A 188 -16.01 -3.31 -1.76
C LEU A 188 -15.87 -2.63 -3.13
N LEU A 189 -14.92 -3.07 -3.97
CA LEU A 189 -14.80 -2.58 -5.34
C LEU A 189 -16.04 -2.93 -6.19
N TYR A 190 -16.66 -4.09 -5.97
CA TYR A 190 -17.89 -4.48 -6.66
C TYR A 190 -19.13 -3.74 -6.16
N LEU A 191 -19.06 -3.08 -4.99
CA LEU A 191 -20.09 -2.15 -4.50
C LEU A 191 -19.85 -0.70 -4.96
N ASP A 192 -18.99 -0.50 -5.96
CA ASP A 192 -18.61 0.81 -6.49
C ASP A 192 -18.04 1.76 -5.42
N ILE A 193 -17.26 1.21 -4.49
CA ILE A 193 -16.58 1.94 -3.42
C ILE A 193 -15.10 2.05 -3.74
N THR A 194 -14.57 3.25 -3.71
CA THR A 194 -13.12 3.49 -3.65
C THR A 194 -12.61 3.03 -2.29
N VAL A 195 -11.77 2.01 -2.27
CA VAL A 195 -11.24 1.44 -1.04
C VAL A 195 -9.99 2.18 -0.63
N TRP A 196 -10.03 2.82 0.54
CA TRP A 196 -8.83 3.30 1.23
C TRP A 196 -8.47 2.26 2.30
N PHE A 197 -7.55 1.37 1.96
CA PHE A 197 -7.12 0.29 2.83
C PHE A 197 -5.98 0.71 3.75
N SER A 198 -6.04 0.31 5.01
CA SER A 198 -4.99 0.52 6.00
C SER A 198 -4.75 -0.72 6.86
N ASP A 199 -3.49 -1.13 7.02
CA ASP A 199 -3.09 -2.00 8.12
C ASP A 199 -3.19 -1.23 9.44
N VAL A 200 -3.40 -1.94 10.55
CA VAL A 200 -3.58 -1.31 11.87
C VAL A 200 -2.27 -1.04 12.62
N ASP A 201 -1.13 -1.40 12.05
CA ASP A 201 0.19 -0.95 12.51
C ASP A 201 0.65 0.35 11.83
N ILE A 202 -0.30 1.08 11.30
CA ILE A 202 -0.16 2.41 10.72
C ILE A 202 -0.69 3.44 11.72
N VAL A 203 -0.01 4.58 11.79
CA VAL A 203 -0.42 5.72 12.59
C VAL A 203 -0.60 6.92 11.67
N LEU A 204 -1.81 7.45 11.58
CA LEU A 204 -2.06 8.70 10.88
C LEU A 204 -1.60 9.86 11.75
N THR A 205 -0.94 10.82 11.13
CA THR A 205 -0.34 11.99 11.80
C THR A 205 -0.86 13.32 11.26
N SER A 206 -1.70 13.27 10.23
CA SER A 206 -2.24 14.47 9.58
C SER A 206 -3.71 14.27 9.19
N PRO A 207 -4.55 15.32 9.31
CA PRO A 207 -5.93 15.28 8.84
C PRO A 207 -6.03 15.29 7.30
N TYR A 208 -4.94 15.55 6.58
CA TYR A 208 -4.93 15.72 5.13
C TYR A 208 -4.59 14.44 4.34
N VAL A 209 -4.41 13.30 5.00
CA VAL A 209 -4.01 12.03 4.37
C VAL A 209 -4.91 11.69 3.19
N ARG A 210 -6.23 11.65 3.44
CA ARG A 210 -7.24 11.33 2.42
C ARG A 210 -7.17 12.29 1.24
N ASP A 211 -7.19 13.58 1.53
CA ASP A 211 -7.30 14.61 0.49
C ASP A 211 -6.05 14.64 -0.38
N VAL A 212 -4.85 14.46 0.21
CA VAL A 212 -3.60 14.37 -0.55
C VAL A 212 -3.60 13.15 -1.47
N MET A 213 -4.06 11.98 -1.00
CA MET A 213 -4.11 10.77 -1.83
C MET A 213 -5.09 10.92 -3.00
N LEU A 214 -6.30 11.40 -2.73
CA LEU A 214 -7.34 11.60 -3.74
C LEU A 214 -6.94 12.69 -4.75
N GLN A 215 -6.36 13.80 -4.29
CA GLN A 215 -5.84 14.86 -5.16
C GLN A 215 -4.74 14.35 -6.09
N LYS A 216 -3.79 13.58 -5.56
CA LYS A 216 -2.72 12.97 -6.38
C LYS A 216 -3.29 12.06 -7.46
N MET A 217 -4.30 11.27 -7.15
CA MET A 217 -4.98 10.43 -8.14
C MET A 217 -5.77 11.27 -9.16
N ALA A 218 -6.44 12.32 -8.72
CA ALA A 218 -7.21 13.21 -9.60
C ALA A 218 -6.31 14.00 -10.56
N SER A 219 -5.11 14.41 -10.11
CA SER A 219 -4.13 15.12 -10.95
C SER A 219 -3.47 14.25 -12.02
N ARG A 220 -3.65 12.93 -11.96
CA ARG A 220 -3.13 11.95 -12.93
C ARG A 220 -4.30 11.21 -13.58
N PRO A 221 -4.82 11.67 -14.71
CA PRO A 221 -5.92 11.00 -15.41
C PRO A 221 -5.56 9.52 -15.65
N ASN A 222 -6.52 8.61 -15.51
CA ASN A 222 -6.38 7.13 -15.63
C ASN A 222 -5.52 6.47 -14.52
N THR A 223 -5.27 7.12 -13.40
CA THR A 223 -4.72 6.47 -12.21
C THR A 223 -5.87 5.84 -11.43
N ASP A 224 -5.83 4.52 -11.32
CA ASP A 224 -6.84 3.73 -10.61
C ASP A 224 -6.46 3.43 -9.17
N MET A 225 -5.15 3.39 -8.89
CA MET A 225 -4.61 2.95 -7.61
C MET A 225 -3.42 3.79 -7.18
N ALA A 226 -3.30 4.05 -5.87
CA ALA A 226 -2.11 4.66 -5.28
C ALA A 226 -1.66 3.84 -4.07
N PHE A 227 -0.40 3.43 -4.06
CA PHE A 227 0.19 2.57 -3.03
C PHE A 227 1.37 3.24 -2.33
N THR A 228 1.55 2.94 -1.05
CA THR A 228 2.84 3.15 -0.41
C THR A 228 3.91 2.24 -0.99
N GLN A 229 5.18 2.60 -0.78
CA GLN A 229 6.32 1.92 -1.39
C GLN A 229 7.14 1.13 -0.35
N GLU A 230 7.77 0.06 -0.84
CA GLU A 230 8.89 -0.57 -0.15
C GLU A 230 10.20 0.20 -0.35
N VAL A 231 11.25 -0.19 0.38
CA VAL A 231 12.55 0.51 0.39
C VAL A 231 13.28 0.43 -0.96
N ASP A 232 12.94 -0.54 -1.79
CA ASP A 232 13.53 -0.75 -3.11
C ASP A 232 13.05 0.23 -4.20
N HIS A 233 12.08 1.10 -3.87
CA HIS A 233 11.46 2.08 -4.78
C HIS A 233 10.82 1.48 -6.04
N ARG A 234 10.54 0.17 -6.03
CA ARG A 234 9.97 -0.56 -7.19
C ARG A 234 8.77 -1.40 -6.80
N SER A 235 8.71 -1.81 -5.54
CA SER A 235 7.65 -2.66 -5.02
C SER A 235 6.63 -1.83 -4.26
N ILE A 236 5.35 -2.15 -4.46
CA ILE A 236 4.27 -1.60 -3.64
C ILE A 236 4.30 -2.26 -2.25
N ASN A 237 3.86 -1.51 -1.24
CA ASN A 237 3.48 -2.07 0.04
C ASN A 237 1.96 -2.24 0.09
N SER A 238 1.49 -3.42 0.43
CA SER A 238 0.05 -3.77 0.45
C SER A 238 -0.66 -3.41 1.74
N GLY A 239 0.01 -2.74 2.67
CA GLY A 239 -0.57 -2.35 3.96
C GLY A 239 -1.25 -0.99 3.96
N PHE A 240 -1.01 -0.14 2.95
CA PHE A 240 -1.67 1.16 2.84
C PHE A 240 -1.78 1.61 1.39
N TYR A 241 -3.00 1.75 0.93
CA TYR A 241 -3.27 2.15 -0.45
C TYR A 241 -4.70 2.68 -0.61
N ILE A 242 -4.95 3.32 -1.74
CA ILE A 242 -6.29 3.67 -2.20
C ILE A 242 -6.50 3.09 -3.60
N MET A 243 -7.69 2.55 -3.86
CA MET A 243 -8.02 1.83 -5.09
C MET A 243 -9.44 2.16 -5.53
N ARG A 244 -9.60 2.68 -6.75
CA ARG A 244 -10.91 2.98 -7.37
C ARG A 244 -11.60 1.71 -7.88
N PRO A 245 -12.94 1.66 -7.95
CA PRO A 245 -13.70 0.48 -8.38
C PRO A 245 -13.73 0.32 -9.91
N THR A 246 -12.58 0.43 -10.58
CA THR A 246 -12.46 0.25 -12.03
C THR A 246 -12.31 -1.22 -12.41
N ASN A 247 -12.53 -1.56 -13.67
CA ASN A 247 -12.30 -2.91 -14.18
C ASN A 247 -10.84 -3.33 -13.99
N VAL A 248 -9.89 -2.39 -14.13
CA VAL A 248 -8.47 -2.64 -13.90
C VAL A 248 -8.19 -3.07 -12.45
N SER A 249 -8.77 -2.39 -11.49
CA SER A 249 -8.64 -2.72 -10.06
C SER A 249 -9.32 -4.05 -9.72
N LYS A 250 -10.51 -4.28 -10.27
CA LYS A 250 -11.26 -5.54 -10.11
C LYS A 250 -10.47 -6.72 -10.70
N GLN A 251 -9.88 -6.56 -11.89
CA GLN A 251 -9.04 -7.56 -12.53
C GLN A 251 -7.77 -7.87 -11.70
N LEU A 252 -7.10 -6.83 -11.17
CA LEU A 252 -5.95 -7.01 -10.31
C LEU A 252 -6.32 -7.84 -9.06
N MET A 253 -7.39 -7.46 -8.37
CA MET A 253 -7.80 -8.17 -7.14
C MET A 253 -8.23 -9.60 -7.43
N HIS A 254 -8.95 -9.84 -8.50
CA HIS A 254 -9.29 -11.19 -8.97
C HIS A 254 -8.03 -12.06 -9.16
N ALA A 255 -7.05 -11.56 -9.92
CA ALA A 255 -5.82 -12.31 -10.17
C ALA A 255 -4.99 -12.54 -8.89
N VAL A 256 -5.00 -11.59 -7.96
CA VAL A 256 -4.34 -11.74 -6.65
C VAL A 256 -5.01 -12.86 -5.84
N ILE A 257 -6.35 -12.87 -5.76
CA ILE A 257 -7.11 -13.89 -5.04
C ILE A 257 -6.89 -15.28 -5.64
N GLU A 258 -7.04 -15.42 -6.96
CA GLU A 258 -6.76 -16.69 -7.64
C GLU A 258 -5.36 -17.23 -7.35
N ARG A 259 -4.37 -16.35 -7.33
CA ARG A 259 -2.99 -16.75 -7.02
C ARG A 259 -2.84 -17.12 -5.54
N GLN A 260 -3.50 -16.42 -4.63
CA GLN A 260 -3.51 -16.77 -3.20
C GLN A 260 -4.13 -18.15 -2.96
N ASP A 261 -5.17 -18.52 -3.70
CA ASP A 261 -5.81 -19.84 -3.63
C ASP A 261 -4.86 -20.97 -4.02
N ARG A 262 -4.10 -20.74 -5.08
CA ARG A 262 -3.20 -21.75 -5.65
C ARG A 262 -1.84 -21.85 -4.92
N THR A 263 -1.43 -20.80 -4.18
CA THR A 263 -0.06 -20.70 -3.65
C THR A 263 -0.06 -20.58 -2.14
N ARG A 264 0.59 -21.52 -1.45
CA ARG A 264 0.78 -21.48 0.01
C ARG A 264 2.10 -20.86 0.48
N SER A 265 3.05 -20.58 -0.41
CA SER A 265 4.42 -20.13 -0.05
C SER A 265 4.67 -18.63 -0.21
N GLU A 266 3.75 -17.87 -0.79
CA GLU A 266 3.94 -16.44 -1.05
C GLU A 266 3.04 -15.58 -0.14
N THR A 267 3.58 -14.42 0.26
CA THR A 267 2.77 -13.41 0.96
C THR A 267 1.86 -12.67 -0.02
N GLN A 268 0.73 -12.15 0.45
CA GLN A 268 -0.19 -11.34 -0.36
C GLN A 268 0.53 -10.20 -1.09
N GLN A 269 1.39 -9.46 -0.41
CA GLN A 269 2.17 -8.37 -1.00
C GLN A 269 3.07 -8.85 -2.14
N LYS A 270 3.74 -10.00 -1.98
CA LYS A 270 4.58 -10.58 -3.03
C LYS A 270 3.77 -10.99 -4.24
N ILE A 271 2.59 -11.58 -4.00
CA ILE A 271 1.65 -11.96 -5.05
C ILE A 271 1.17 -10.70 -5.78
N MET A 272 0.71 -9.68 -5.05
CA MET A 272 0.22 -8.43 -5.63
C MET A 272 1.28 -7.74 -6.49
N ASN A 273 2.53 -7.62 -6.01
CA ASN A 273 3.63 -7.08 -6.80
C ASN A 273 3.86 -7.88 -8.08
N ARG A 274 3.86 -9.23 -8.02
CA ARG A 274 4.04 -10.08 -9.19
C ARG A 274 2.92 -9.90 -10.22
N ILE A 275 1.69 -9.84 -9.79
CA ILE A 275 0.53 -9.63 -10.66
C ILE A 275 0.58 -8.24 -11.29
N ILE A 276 0.92 -7.21 -10.53
CA ILE A 276 1.13 -5.85 -11.05
C ILE A 276 2.18 -5.85 -12.15
N HIS A 277 3.33 -6.48 -11.94
CA HIS A 277 4.38 -6.58 -12.94
C HIS A 277 3.96 -7.35 -14.20
N SER A 278 3.06 -8.34 -14.06
CA SER A 278 2.53 -9.12 -15.17
C SER A 278 1.48 -8.34 -15.97
N LEU A 279 0.54 -7.69 -15.29
CA LEU A 279 -0.56 -6.97 -15.95
C LEU A 279 -0.12 -5.61 -16.51
N PHE A 280 0.85 -4.95 -15.86
CA PHE A 280 1.26 -3.58 -16.17
C PHE A 280 2.79 -3.47 -16.28
N PRO A 281 3.41 -3.91 -17.38
CA PRO A 281 4.88 -3.92 -17.52
C PRO A 281 5.56 -2.55 -17.37
N ALA A 282 4.88 -1.47 -17.83
CA ALA A 282 5.36 -0.08 -17.72
C ALA A 282 4.73 0.71 -16.56
N HIS A 283 4.23 0.04 -15.59
CA HIS A 283 3.26 0.41 -14.58
C HIS A 283 3.59 1.64 -13.72
N TYR A 284 4.86 1.89 -13.38
CA TYR A 284 5.18 3.02 -12.49
C TYR A 284 5.39 4.34 -13.23
N GLN A 285 5.65 4.31 -14.50
CA GLN A 285 5.83 5.51 -15.33
C GLN A 285 4.52 5.92 -15.99
N GLU A 286 3.72 4.93 -16.36
CA GLU A 286 2.42 5.09 -16.96
C GLU A 286 1.34 4.71 -15.93
N ARG A 287 0.18 4.53 -16.32
CA ARG A 287 -0.98 4.22 -15.49
C ARG A 287 -1.22 2.70 -15.48
N PRO A 288 -1.96 2.17 -14.56
CA PRO A 288 -2.94 2.79 -13.65
C PRO A 288 -2.45 3.01 -12.22
N ILE A 289 -1.17 2.84 -11.93
CA ILE A 289 -0.61 2.84 -10.57
C ILE A 289 0.20 4.10 -10.30
N LEU A 290 -0.03 4.69 -9.12
CA LEU A 290 0.76 5.76 -8.53
C LEU A 290 1.50 5.21 -7.30
N LEU A 291 2.79 5.46 -7.18
CA LEU A 291 3.53 5.26 -5.94
C LEU A 291 3.51 6.54 -5.11
N LEU A 292 3.05 6.44 -3.86
CA LEU A 292 3.01 7.55 -2.91
C LEU A 292 4.43 7.92 -2.47
N ASP A 293 4.65 9.19 -2.20
CA ASP A 293 5.92 9.73 -1.77
C ASP A 293 6.36 9.15 -0.41
N MET A 294 7.61 8.69 -0.31
CA MET A 294 8.10 8.01 0.89
C MET A 294 8.47 8.95 2.06
N PHE A 295 8.55 10.26 1.85
CA PHE A 295 8.74 11.20 2.95
C PHE A 295 7.42 11.56 3.63
N LEU A 296 6.34 11.60 2.84
CA LEU A 296 4.99 11.84 3.35
C LEU A 296 4.31 10.54 3.82
N PHE A 297 4.66 9.41 3.22
CA PHE A 297 4.11 8.07 3.52
C PHE A 297 5.23 7.07 3.81
N PRO A 298 6.06 7.31 4.85
CA PRO A 298 7.23 6.49 5.12
C PRO A 298 6.86 5.11 5.66
N ASN A 299 7.64 4.12 5.21
CA ASN A 299 7.71 2.82 5.87
C ASN A 299 8.60 2.88 7.13
N GLY A 300 8.52 1.85 7.97
CA GLY A 300 9.20 1.80 9.26
C GLY A 300 10.73 1.90 9.16
N LYS A 301 11.32 1.41 8.09
CA LYS A 301 12.78 1.51 7.88
C LYS A 301 13.23 2.94 7.57
N LEU A 302 12.45 3.67 6.76
CA LEU A 302 12.75 5.08 6.49
C LEU A 302 12.54 5.96 7.73
N TYR A 303 11.43 5.76 8.41
CA TYR A 303 11.07 6.61 9.53
C TYR A 303 11.89 6.34 10.78
N PHE A 304 11.92 5.09 11.26
CA PHE A 304 12.53 4.76 12.54
C PHE A 304 14.05 4.53 12.45
N ASP A 305 14.54 3.85 11.39
CA ASP A 305 15.97 3.50 11.29
C ASP A 305 16.76 4.63 10.66
N ARG A 306 16.35 5.06 9.46
CA ARG A 306 17.07 6.11 8.73
C ARG A 306 16.72 7.51 9.21
N LYS A 307 15.54 7.71 9.82
CA LYS A 307 14.99 8.99 10.27
C LYS A 307 14.99 10.06 9.17
N LEU A 308 14.80 9.65 7.91
CA LEU A 308 14.94 10.53 6.77
C LEU A 308 13.92 11.67 6.77
N PRO A 309 12.62 11.44 6.97
CA PRO A 309 11.66 12.55 7.03
C PRO A 309 12.06 13.57 8.08
N THR A 310 12.33 13.15 9.31
CA THR A 310 12.70 14.04 10.42
C THR A 310 14.00 14.80 10.16
N LYS A 311 15.03 14.14 9.61
CA LYS A 311 16.31 14.78 9.29
C LYS A 311 16.21 15.84 8.21
N LEU A 312 15.26 15.68 7.30
CA LEU A 312 15.03 16.59 6.17
C LEU A 312 13.90 17.60 6.43
N GLY A 313 13.34 17.62 7.64
CA GLY A 313 12.27 18.55 8.02
C GLY A 313 10.91 18.25 7.40
N PHE A 314 10.67 17.00 6.98
CA PHE A 314 9.36 16.57 6.50
C PHE A 314 8.50 16.09 7.66
N GLU A 315 7.24 16.49 7.68
CA GLU A 315 6.22 15.94 8.55
C GLU A 315 5.43 14.88 7.76
N PRO A 316 5.56 13.59 8.10
CA PRO A 316 4.80 12.54 7.43
C PRO A 316 3.30 12.72 7.66
N LEU A 317 2.50 12.32 6.68
CA LEU A 317 1.04 12.27 6.79
C LEU A 317 0.58 11.00 7.52
N MET A 318 1.35 9.94 7.42
CA MET A 318 1.17 8.68 8.14
C MET A 318 2.53 7.99 8.34
N ILE A 319 2.61 7.05 9.27
CA ILE A 319 3.81 6.26 9.54
C ILE A 319 3.41 4.79 9.62
N HIS A 320 4.05 3.95 8.81
CA HIS A 320 3.82 2.50 8.84
C HIS A 320 4.90 1.82 9.68
N ALA A 321 4.52 1.17 10.77
CA ALA A 321 5.46 0.47 11.67
C ALA A 321 5.86 -0.93 11.17
N ASN A 322 5.93 -1.14 9.84
CA ASN A 322 6.44 -2.37 9.26
C ASN A 322 7.96 -2.55 9.51
N TYR A 323 8.55 -3.65 9.06
CA TYR A 323 9.93 -4.07 9.33
C TYR A 323 10.25 -4.31 10.82
N ARG A 324 9.22 -4.44 11.67
CA ARG A 324 9.30 -4.79 13.09
C ARG A 324 8.25 -5.83 13.43
N ILE A 325 8.58 -6.72 14.34
CA ILE A 325 7.73 -7.87 14.69
C ILE A 325 7.49 -7.89 16.21
N GLY A 326 6.29 -8.28 16.60
CA GLY A 326 5.92 -8.48 18.00
C GLY A 326 6.17 -7.26 18.88
N ASP A 327 6.73 -7.47 20.08
CA ASP A 327 6.95 -6.42 21.09
C ASP A 327 7.90 -5.32 20.64
N GLU A 328 8.81 -5.59 19.70
CA GLU A 328 9.69 -4.57 19.16
C GLU A 328 8.90 -3.47 18.44
N LYS A 329 7.86 -3.86 17.71
CA LYS A 329 6.97 -2.92 17.01
C LYS A 329 6.29 -1.97 18.00
N LYS A 330 5.67 -2.51 19.05
CA LYS A 330 5.00 -1.74 20.12
C LYS A 330 5.98 -0.81 20.84
N ARG A 331 7.16 -1.31 21.23
CA ARG A 331 8.23 -0.50 21.86
C ARG A 331 8.70 0.64 20.95
N THR A 332 8.82 0.39 19.65
CA THR A 332 9.25 1.41 18.69
C THR A 332 8.23 2.52 18.55
N LEU A 333 6.94 2.17 18.47
CA LEU A 333 5.85 3.15 18.45
C LEU A 333 5.81 3.98 19.74
N ARG A 334 5.93 3.35 20.91
CA ARG A 334 6.02 4.05 22.21
C ARG A 334 7.17 5.03 22.27
N LYS A 335 8.37 4.59 21.85
CA LYS A 335 9.57 5.44 21.84
C LYS A 335 9.43 6.65 20.91
N ALA A 336 8.63 6.53 19.86
CA ALA A 336 8.36 7.60 18.92
C ALA A 336 7.16 8.49 19.33
N GLY A 337 6.48 8.22 20.45
CA GLY A 337 5.26 8.93 20.87
C GLY A 337 4.04 8.63 19.99
N LEU A 338 4.06 7.49 19.28
CA LEU A 338 3.02 7.07 18.33
C LEU A 338 2.14 5.91 18.86
N TRP A 339 2.30 5.56 20.13
CA TRP A 339 1.46 4.58 20.83
C TRP A 339 0.52 5.33 21.78
N TYR A 340 -0.68 5.63 21.31
CA TYR A 340 -1.62 6.52 21.99
C TYR A 340 -2.40 5.86 23.12
N LEU A 341 -2.45 4.53 23.17
CA LEU A 341 -3.15 3.80 24.25
C LEU A 341 -2.59 4.11 25.64
N ASP A 342 -1.30 4.38 25.76
CA ASP A 342 -0.69 4.70 27.06
C ASP A 342 -1.19 6.06 27.62
N PHE A 343 -1.81 6.90 26.80
CA PHE A 343 -2.36 8.21 27.18
C PHE A 343 -3.88 8.20 27.40
N ALA A 344 -4.56 7.09 27.08
CA ALA A 344 -6.01 6.95 27.22
C ALA A 344 -6.39 6.47 28.64
N GLU A 345 -5.43 5.91 29.39
CA GLU A 345 -5.60 5.40 30.73
C GLU A 345 -5.17 6.42 31.83
N ALA A 346 -4.67 7.59 31.43
CA ALA A 346 -4.26 8.68 32.29
C ALA A 346 -5.32 9.82 32.31
#